data_4df6d7c3a24e94543d7b85621c815828
#
_entry.id   4df6d7c3a24e94543d7b85621c815828
#
_cell.length_a   1.000
_cell.length_b   1.000
_cell.length_c   1.000
_cell.angle_alpha   90.00
_cell.angle_beta   90.00
_cell.angle_gamma   90.00
#
_symmetry.space_group_name_H-M   'P 1'
#
loop_
_entity.id
_entity.type
_entity.pdbx_description
1 polymer ?
#
loop_
_entity_poly.entity_id
_entity_poly.type
_entity_poly.pdbx_seq_one_letter_code
_entity_poly.pdbx_strand_id
1 'polypeptide(L)'
;MTSSELSNVAMRFVATRRSGEVSALFSRPSDPRCVLVFAHGAGAGMQHPFMEAMVGQLANQGIATFRYQFPYMEQGSRRPDPRPILLATVHSAVATAAGVTDGLPLFAGGKSMGGRMTSMAAADSPLPDVRGLVFCGFPLHPAGRPATERGDHLLDVTIPMLFLQGTRDKLADLELIRPLCSRLGGRATLHVADGADHSFHVLKRSGRTDGEVLEELAREVSGWAVLS
;
A
#
# COMPACT_ATOMS: atom_id res chain seq x y z
N MET A 1 -15.12 9.33 -21.55
CA MET A 1 -14.40 9.71 -20.34
C MET A 1 -13.00 10.10 -20.75
N THR A 2 -12.63 11.37 -20.64
CA THR A 2 -11.28 11.86 -20.97
C THR A 2 -10.32 11.22 -19.98
N SER A 3 -9.33 10.46 -20.49
CA SER A 3 -8.19 9.99 -19.69
C SER A 3 -7.56 11.22 -19.03
N SER A 4 -7.63 11.33 -17.70
CA SER A 4 -6.92 12.40 -17.01
C SER A 4 -5.44 12.24 -17.28
N GLU A 5 -4.81 13.29 -17.77
CA GLU A 5 -3.39 13.30 -18.08
C GLU A 5 -2.60 13.03 -16.77
N LEU A 6 -1.88 11.90 -16.72
CA LEU A 6 -1.11 11.50 -15.55
C LEU A 6 0.33 12.02 -15.69
N SER A 7 0.69 13.01 -14.90
CA SER A 7 2.07 13.49 -14.79
C SER A 7 2.89 12.53 -13.93
N ASN A 8 4.09 12.15 -14.42
CA ASN A 8 5.03 11.30 -13.70
C ASN A 8 6.35 12.05 -13.51
N VAL A 9 6.76 12.25 -12.26
CA VAL A 9 8.01 12.92 -11.87
C VAL A 9 8.91 11.92 -11.18
N ALA A 10 10.07 11.64 -11.78
CA ALA A 10 11.10 10.83 -11.14
C ALA A 10 11.79 11.66 -10.05
N MET A 11 11.99 11.05 -8.89
CA MET A 11 12.58 11.66 -7.71
C MET A 11 13.59 10.73 -7.07
N ARG A 12 14.44 11.27 -6.19
CA ARG A 12 15.30 10.50 -5.31
C ARG A 12 15.21 11.06 -3.90
N PHE A 13 15.39 10.20 -2.90
CA PHE A 13 15.46 10.63 -1.50
C PHE A 13 16.39 9.70 -0.70
N VAL A 14 16.93 10.21 0.39
CA VAL A 14 17.79 9.43 1.29
C VAL A 14 16.91 8.48 2.11
N ALA A 15 16.99 7.18 1.83
CA ALA A 15 16.26 6.16 2.57
C ALA A 15 16.76 6.02 4.01
N THR A 16 18.08 5.90 4.17
CA THR A 16 18.79 5.95 5.45
C THR A 16 20.20 6.50 5.21
N ARG A 17 20.87 7.00 6.27
CA ARG A 17 22.28 7.42 6.15
C ARG A 17 23.19 6.31 5.64
N ARG A 18 22.90 5.05 6.00
CA ARG A 18 23.71 3.88 5.61
C ARG A 18 23.40 3.39 4.20
N SER A 19 22.11 3.38 3.82
CA SER A 19 21.65 2.83 2.53
C SER A 19 21.80 3.84 1.39
N GLY A 20 21.89 5.14 1.71
CA GLY A 20 21.96 6.20 0.71
C GLY A 20 20.61 6.50 0.08
N GLU A 21 20.68 7.06 -1.13
CA GLU A 21 19.51 7.45 -1.89
C GLU A 21 18.86 6.28 -2.61
N VAL A 22 17.53 6.36 -2.71
CA VAL A 22 16.71 5.44 -3.49
C VAL A 22 15.80 6.21 -4.44
N SER A 23 15.37 5.53 -5.49
CA SER A 23 14.46 6.07 -6.51
C SER A 23 13.03 6.13 -5.99
N ALA A 24 12.32 7.17 -6.41
CA ALA A 24 10.89 7.33 -6.22
C ALA A 24 10.23 7.85 -7.50
N LEU A 25 8.93 7.67 -7.61
CA LEU A 25 8.11 8.14 -8.73
C LEU A 25 6.84 8.77 -8.18
N PHE A 26 6.68 10.07 -8.39
CA PHE A 26 5.46 10.79 -8.04
C PHE A 26 4.56 10.85 -9.28
N SER A 27 3.41 10.18 -9.19
CA SER A 27 2.40 10.13 -10.24
C SER A 27 1.19 10.95 -9.80
N ARG A 28 0.87 12.02 -10.56
CA ARG A 28 -0.16 13.00 -10.19
C ARG A 28 -1.18 13.15 -11.32
N PRO A 29 -2.48 12.86 -11.09
CA PRO A 29 -3.55 13.22 -12.01
C PRO A 29 -3.76 14.75 -12.04
N SER A 30 -4.49 15.25 -13.03
CA SER A 30 -4.74 16.69 -13.20
C SER A 30 -5.49 17.33 -12.02
N ASP A 31 -6.37 16.58 -11.35
CA ASP A 31 -7.16 17.05 -10.20
C ASP A 31 -7.02 16.07 -9.02
N PRO A 32 -5.90 16.10 -8.29
CA PRO A 32 -5.66 15.20 -7.17
C PRO A 32 -6.42 15.65 -5.92
N ARG A 33 -7.03 14.70 -5.23
CA ARG A 33 -7.76 14.92 -3.96
C ARG A 33 -6.96 14.52 -2.74
N CYS A 34 -6.04 13.58 -2.89
CA CYS A 34 -5.12 13.13 -1.85
C CYS A 34 -3.88 12.48 -2.46
N VAL A 35 -2.90 12.19 -1.62
CA VAL A 35 -1.66 11.48 -1.99
C VAL A 35 -1.55 10.18 -1.20
N LEU A 36 -1.23 9.07 -1.88
CA LEU A 36 -0.90 7.79 -1.27
C LEU A 36 0.60 7.49 -1.43
N VAL A 37 1.32 7.41 -0.32
CA VAL A 37 2.69 6.85 -0.29
C VAL A 37 2.56 5.33 -0.40
N PHE A 38 3.00 4.76 -1.53
CA PHE A 38 2.64 3.41 -1.93
C PHE A 38 3.87 2.50 -2.06
N ALA A 39 4.12 1.70 -1.03
CA ALA A 39 5.24 0.77 -0.93
C ALA A 39 5.01 -0.53 -1.72
N HIS A 40 6.04 -1.02 -2.41
CA HIS A 40 5.97 -2.26 -3.18
C HIS A 40 6.07 -3.53 -2.33
N GLY A 41 5.64 -4.67 -2.89
CA GLY A 41 5.79 -6.00 -2.31
C GLY A 41 7.24 -6.52 -2.35
N ALA A 42 7.51 -7.59 -1.60
CA ALA A 42 8.83 -8.22 -1.56
C ALA A 42 9.31 -8.66 -2.95
N GLY A 43 10.53 -8.26 -3.33
CA GLY A 43 11.16 -8.62 -4.58
C GLY A 43 10.50 -8.08 -5.86
N ALA A 44 9.51 -7.18 -5.74
CA ALA A 44 8.72 -6.67 -6.87
C ALA A 44 9.28 -5.35 -7.44
N GLY A 45 9.63 -4.39 -6.56
CA GLY A 45 10.00 -3.04 -6.97
C GLY A 45 8.82 -2.14 -7.29
N MET A 46 9.06 -0.82 -7.34
CA MET A 46 8.02 0.21 -7.51
C MET A 46 7.38 0.23 -8.90
N GLN A 47 8.01 -0.38 -9.91
CA GLN A 47 7.53 -0.47 -11.30
C GLN A 47 6.98 -1.86 -11.65
N HIS A 48 6.72 -2.69 -10.65
CA HIS A 48 6.06 -4.00 -10.86
C HIS A 48 4.70 -3.80 -11.56
N PRO A 49 4.28 -4.69 -12.51
CA PRO A 49 3.03 -4.54 -13.24
C PRO A 49 1.79 -4.27 -12.39
N PHE A 50 1.68 -4.92 -11.21
CA PHE A 50 0.61 -4.60 -10.25
C PHE A 50 0.66 -3.14 -9.78
N MET A 51 1.87 -2.63 -9.44
CA MET A 51 2.04 -1.25 -8.97
C MET A 51 1.65 -0.25 -10.05
N GLU A 52 2.07 -0.49 -11.30
CA GLU A 52 1.72 0.36 -12.44
C GLU A 52 0.21 0.36 -12.70
N ALA A 53 -0.40 -0.82 -12.76
CA ALA A 53 -1.83 -0.95 -13.02
C ALA A 53 -2.68 -0.32 -11.91
N MET A 54 -2.32 -0.55 -10.63
CA MET A 54 -3.03 0.02 -9.49
C MET A 54 -2.92 1.55 -9.46
N VAL A 55 -1.74 2.10 -9.76
CA VAL A 55 -1.53 3.56 -9.83
C VAL A 55 -2.39 4.19 -10.92
N GLY A 56 -2.51 3.56 -12.08
CA GLY A 56 -3.42 4.02 -13.13
C GLY A 56 -4.87 4.10 -12.64
N GLN A 57 -5.34 3.08 -11.93
CA GLN A 57 -6.69 3.06 -11.38
C GLN A 57 -6.88 4.09 -10.24
N LEU A 58 -5.89 4.27 -9.36
CA LEU A 58 -5.90 5.29 -8.33
C LEU A 58 -5.94 6.71 -8.93
N ALA A 59 -5.17 6.96 -9.98
CA ALA A 59 -5.18 8.24 -10.70
C ALA A 59 -6.55 8.55 -11.31
N ASN A 60 -7.24 7.55 -11.88
CA ASN A 60 -8.61 7.69 -12.38
C ASN A 60 -9.62 8.06 -11.28
N GLN A 61 -9.27 7.80 -10.01
CA GLN A 61 -10.05 8.19 -8.83
C GLN A 61 -9.55 9.49 -8.16
N GLY A 62 -8.65 10.26 -8.80
CA GLY A 62 -8.10 11.49 -8.26
C GLY A 62 -7.10 11.27 -7.12
N ILE A 63 -6.44 10.12 -7.05
CA ILE A 63 -5.44 9.82 -6.03
C ILE A 63 -4.04 9.90 -6.66
N ALA A 64 -3.25 10.88 -6.24
CA ALA A 64 -1.83 10.93 -6.56
C ALA A 64 -1.08 9.86 -5.77
N THR A 65 0.01 9.34 -6.34
CA THR A 65 0.80 8.29 -5.67
C THR A 65 2.27 8.65 -5.62
N PHE A 66 2.90 8.44 -4.47
CA PHE A 66 4.34 8.48 -4.28
C PHE A 66 4.85 7.06 -4.08
N ARG A 67 5.36 6.44 -5.16
CA ARG A 67 5.98 5.10 -5.12
C ARG A 67 7.47 5.22 -4.93
N TYR A 68 8.10 4.25 -4.25
CA TYR A 68 9.53 4.28 -3.99
C TYR A 68 10.14 2.88 -3.97
N GLN A 69 11.46 2.82 -4.17
CA GLN A 69 12.23 1.60 -4.00
C GLN A 69 12.67 1.45 -2.54
N PHE A 70 12.57 0.22 -2.02
CA PHE A 70 13.37 -0.13 -0.84
C PHE A 70 14.85 -0.30 -1.23
N PRO A 71 15.80 -0.02 -0.33
CA PRO A 71 17.23 -0.02 -0.66
C PRO A 71 17.73 -1.31 -1.31
N TYR A 72 17.28 -2.48 -0.85
CA TYR A 72 17.66 -3.76 -1.45
C TYR A 72 17.28 -3.85 -2.94
N MET A 73 16.10 -3.32 -3.32
CA MET A 73 15.66 -3.31 -4.71
C MET A 73 16.43 -2.28 -5.53
N GLU A 74 16.75 -1.12 -4.97
CA GLU A 74 17.63 -0.13 -5.61
C GLU A 74 18.98 -0.72 -5.95
N GLN A 75 19.51 -1.61 -5.10
CA GLN A 75 20.77 -2.32 -5.27
C GLN A 75 20.67 -3.58 -6.16
N GLY A 76 19.50 -3.84 -6.77
CA GLY A 76 19.28 -5.01 -7.63
C GLY A 76 19.09 -6.33 -6.89
N SER A 77 18.98 -6.32 -5.56
CA SER A 77 18.72 -7.52 -4.75
C SER A 77 17.22 -7.80 -4.70
N ARG A 78 16.85 -9.09 -4.65
CA ARG A 78 15.46 -9.50 -4.37
C ARG A 78 15.22 -9.89 -2.91
N ARG A 79 16.29 -9.97 -2.11
CA ARG A 79 16.21 -10.29 -0.69
C ARG A 79 15.98 -9.02 0.12
N PRO A 80 14.85 -8.89 0.82
CA PRO A 80 14.55 -7.70 1.62
C PRO A 80 15.64 -7.39 2.65
N ASP A 81 15.87 -6.11 2.86
CA ASP A 81 16.72 -5.59 3.94
C ASP A 81 16.19 -6.01 5.33
N PRO A 82 17.04 -5.95 6.36
CA PRO A 82 16.59 -6.06 7.75
C PRO A 82 15.49 -5.05 8.07
N ARG A 83 14.53 -5.47 8.92
CA ARG A 83 13.35 -4.67 9.29
C ARG A 83 13.68 -3.21 9.63
N PRO A 84 14.67 -2.88 10.48
CA PRO A 84 14.96 -1.48 10.82
C PRO A 84 15.23 -0.59 9.61
N ILE A 85 15.92 -1.12 8.58
CA ILE A 85 16.16 -0.38 7.32
C ILE A 85 14.86 -0.15 6.56
N LEU A 86 14.00 -1.17 6.48
CA LEU A 86 12.70 -1.05 5.80
C LEU A 86 11.80 -0.02 6.49
N LEU A 87 11.71 -0.03 7.83
CA LEU A 87 10.90 0.94 8.58
C LEU A 87 11.45 2.36 8.45
N ALA A 88 12.76 2.55 8.58
CA ALA A 88 13.40 3.86 8.37
C ALA A 88 13.16 4.39 6.95
N THR A 89 13.18 3.51 5.92
CA THR A 89 12.84 3.89 4.54
C THR A 89 11.40 4.36 4.42
N VAL A 90 10.44 3.70 5.09
CA VAL A 90 9.04 4.15 5.12
C VAL A 90 8.92 5.56 5.69
N HIS A 91 9.55 5.83 6.85
CA HIS A 91 9.53 7.16 7.47
C HIS A 91 10.12 8.23 6.53
N SER A 92 11.26 7.93 5.90
CA SER A 92 11.89 8.86 4.94
C SER A 92 11.03 9.10 3.70
N ALA A 93 10.37 8.05 3.18
CA ALA A 93 9.46 8.17 2.04
C ALA A 93 8.23 9.03 2.37
N VAL A 94 7.62 8.83 3.55
CA VAL A 94 6.49 9.65 4.03
C VAL A 94 6.91 11.11 4.19
N ALA A 95 8.05 11.37 4.84
CA ALA A 95 8.55 12.74 5.02
C ALA A 95 8.85 13.43 3.68
N THR A 96 9.41 12.69 2.71
CA THR A 96 9.68 13.23 1.36
C THR A 96 8.37 13.51 0.62
N ALA A 97 7.41 12.59 0.69
CA ALA A 97 6.11 12.78 0.06
C ALA A 97 5.35 13.99 0.63
N ALA A 98 5.39 14.17 1.96
CA ALA A 98 4.77 15.33 2.62
C ALA A 98 5.27 16.66 2.05
N GLY A 99 6.54 16.74 1.64
CA GLY A 99 7.13 17.93 1.02
C GLY A 99 6.63 18.24 -0.39
N VAL A 100 5.90 17.32 -1.05
CA VAL A 100 5.42 17.47 -2.43
C VAL A 100 3.89 17.32 -2.57
N THR A 101 3.17 17.27 -1.45
CA THR A 101 1.70 17.10 -1.47
C THR A 101 0.94 18.36 -1.82
N ASP A 102 1.56 19.54 -1.76
CA ASP A 102 0.89 20.85 -1.92
C ASP A 102 -0.33 21.02 -0.98
N GLY A 103 -0.24 20.49 0.25
CA GLY A 103 -1.30 20.55 1.25
C GLY A 103 -2.43 19.52 1.09
N LEU A 104 -2.33 18.60 0.13
CA LEU A 104 -3.29 17.51 -0.02
C LEU A 104 -3.23 16.53 1.17
N PRO A 105 -4.36 15.90 1.55
CA PRO A 105 -4.38 14.83 2.53
C PRO A 105 -3.40 13.70 2.17
N LEU A 106 -2.62 13.24 3.15
CA LEU A 106 -1.61 12.21 2.96
C LEU A 106 -2.07 10.88 3.58
N PHE A 107 -1.97 9.82 2.81
CA PHE A 107 -2.16 8.44 3.22
C PHE A 107 -0.89 7.64 2.95
N ALA A 108 -0.70 6.52 3.64
CA ALA A 108 0.43 5.64 3.41
C ALA A 108 -0.04 4.17 3.35
N GLY A 109 0.78 3.32 2.76
CA GLY A 109 0.42 1.91 2.67
C GLY A 109 1.25 1.16 1.65
N GLY A 110 0.69 0.08 1.10
CA GLY A 110 1.42 -0.65 0.09
C GLY A 110 0.86 -2.04 -0.19
N LYS A 111 1.52 -2.67 -1.14
CA LYS A 111 1.26 -4.05 -1.54
C LYS A 111 1.99 -5.01 -0.62
N SER A 112 1.27 -5.99 -0.05
CA SER A 112 1.86 -7.12 0.67
C SER A 112 2.89 -6.68 1.73
N MET A 113 4.17 -7.05 1.59
CA MET A 113 5.25 -6.63 2.49
C MET A 113 5.29 -5.11 2.66
N GLY A 114 5.08 -4.34 1.60
CA GLY A 114 5.08 -2.88 1.66
C GLY A 114 4.04 -2.33 2.64
N GLY A 115 2.80 -2.81 2.56
CA GLY A 115 1.75 -2.45 3.50
C GLY A 115 2.08 -2.85 4.94
N ARG A 116 2.62 -4.07 5.13
CA ARG A 116 3.03 -4.53 6.45
C ARG A 116 4.20 -3.72 7.03
N MET A 117 5.19 -3.33 6.22
CA MET A 117 6.28 -2.48 6.71
C MET A 117 5.79 -1.07 7.04
N THR A 118 4.84 -0.53 6.27
CA THR A 118 4.21 0.76 6.57
C THR A 118 3.45 0.72 7.89
N SER A 119 2.65 -0.32 8.15
CA SER A 119 1.93 -0.45 9.42
C SER A 119 2.87 -0.68 10.61
N MET A 120 3.98 -1.41 10.43
CA MET A 120 4.99 -1.58 11.48
C MET A 120 5.72 -0.28 11.78
N ALA A 121 6.01 0.54 10.76
CA ALA A 121 6.59 1.87 10.96
C ALA A 121 5.63 2.78 11.74
N ALA A 122 4.35 2.78 11.40
CA ALA A 122 3.32 3.55 12.09
C ALA A 122 3.09 3.08 13.55
N ALA A 123 3.27 1.79 13.84
CA ALA A 123 3.19 1.23 15.19
C ALA A 123 4.43 1.55 16.03
N ASP A 124 5.62 1.61 15.41
CA ASP A 124 6.89 1.93 16.07
C ASP A 124 6.95 3.42 16.46
N SER A 125 6.55 4.29 15.54
CA SER A 125 6.38 5.73 15.80
C SER A 125 5.39 6.36 14.82
N PRO A 126 4.67 7.44 15.20
CA PRO A 126 3.71 8.10 14.32
C PRO A 126 4.34 8.50 12.97
N LEU A 127 3.60 8.29 11.89
CA LEU A 127 3.92 8.83 10.56
C LEU A 127 3.29 10.24 10.47
N PRO A 128 4.09 11.31 10.47
CA PRO A 128 3.55 12.66 10.48
C PRO A 128 2.62 12.93 9.29
N ASP A 129 1.51 13.62 9.56
CA ASP A 129 0.51 14.04 8.57
C ASP A 129 -0.23 12.91 7.85
N VAL A 130 0.09 11.64 8.14
CA VAL A 130 -0.61 10.49 7.55
C VAL A 130 -1.96 10.30 8.25
N ARG A 131 -3.05 10.44 7.49
CA ARG A 131 -4.43 10.33 7.98
C ARG A 131 -4.91 8.88 8.13
N GLY A 132 -4.32 7.95 7.37
CA GLY A 132 -4.70 6.54 7.44
C GLY A 132 -3.81 5.65 6.58
N LEU A 133 -3.95 4.33 6.78
CA LEU A 133 -3.15 3.32 6.08
C LEU A 133 -3.99 2.48 5.12
N VAL A 134 -3.42 2.15 3.95
CA VAL A 134 -4.06 1.32 2.93
C VAL A 134 -3.23 0.07 2.65
N PHE A 135 -3.84 -1.10 2.79
CA PHE A 135 -3.19 -2.39 2.58
C PHE A 135 -3.79 -3.14 1.39
N CYS A 136 -3.00 -3.30 0.33
CA CYS A 136 -3.36 -4.14 -0.80
C CYS A 136 -2.83 -5.57 -0.57
N GLY A 137 -3.66 -6.47 -0.02
CA GLY A 137 -3.28 -7.83 0.36
C GLY A 137 -2.33 -7.86 1.56
N PHE A 138 -2.83 -7.57 2.77
CA PHE A 138 -2.01 -7.66 3.98
C PHE A 138 -1.56 -9.10 4.25
N PRO A 139 -0.25 -9.41 4.32
CA PRO A 139 0.24 -10.78 4.46
C PRO A 139 0.22 -11.22 5.94
N LEU A 140 -0.95 -11.65 6.42
CA LEU A 140 -1.16 -12.03 7.82
C LEU A 140 -0.32 -13.23 8.25
N HIS A 141 -0.08 -14.18 7.31
CA HIS A 141 0.70 -15.39 7.57
C HIS A 141 1.46 -15.86 6.32
N PRO A 142 2.43 -16.78 6.45
CA PRO A 142 2.99 -17.49 5.30
C PRO A 142 1.94 -18.42 4.65
N ALA A 143 2.07 -18.68 3.35
CA ALA A 143 1.20 -19.61 2.66
C ALA A 143 1.25 -21.01 3.31
N GLY A 144 0.07 -21.60 3.56
CA GLY A 144 -0.05 -22.92 4.16
C GLY A 144 0.30 -22.99 5.66
N ARG A 145 0.49 -21.85 6.32
CA ARG A 145 0.75 -21.78 7.77
C ARG A 145 -0.09 -20.65 8.38
N PRO A 146 -1.43 -20.86 8.53
CA PRO A 146 -2.33 -19.89 9.12
C PRO A 146 -1.87 -19.44 10.50
N ALA A 147 -1.81 -18.13 10.72
CA ALA A 147 -1.32 -17.51 11.95
C ALA A 147 -1.76 -16.03 11.98
N THR A 148 -1.72 -15.39 13.15
CA THR A 148 -2.16 -14.00 13.33
C THR A 148 -1.06 -13.05 13.81
N GLU A 149 0.08 -13.55 14.26
CA GLU A 149 1.15 -12.81 14.93
C GLU A 149 1.74 -11.68 14.06
N ARG A 150 1.64 -11.81 12.72
CA ARG A 150 2.06 -10.72 11.82
C ARG A 150 1.17 -9.49 11.90
N GLY A 151 -0.01 -9.61 12.49
CA GLY A 151 -0.96 -8.54 12.70
C GLY A 151 -0.94 -7.92 14.10
N ASP A 152 -0.18 -8.47 15.06
CA ASP A 152 -0.24 -8.02 16.47
C ASP A 152 0.10 -6.54 16.63
N HIS A 153 1.11 -6.03 15.92
CA HIS A 153 1.51 -4.62 15.93
C HIS A 153 0.41 -3.65 15.45
N LEU A 154 -0.62 -4.13 14.74
CA LEU A 154 -1.72 -3.28 14.28
C LEU A 154 -2.56 -2.73 15.43
N LEU A 155 -2.52 -3.37 16.59
CA LEU A 155 -3.19 -2.88 17.81
C LEU A 155 -2.59 -1.53 18.27
N ASP A 156 -1.31 -1.31 17.99
CA ASP A 156 -0.57 -0.09 18.34
C ASP A 156 -0.74 1.03 17.31
N VAL A 157 -1.30 0.73 16.13
CA VAL A 157 -1.62 1.74 15.11
C VAL A 157 -2.87 2.50 15.51
N THR A 158 -2.76 3.81 15.67
CA THR A 158 -3.84 4.68 16.18
C THR A 158 -4.71 5.30 15.10
N ILE A 159 -4.23 5.35 13.86
CA ILE A 159 -4.93 5.95 12.71
C ILE A 159 -5.78 4.91 11.96
N PRO A 160 -6.81 5.33 11.18
CA PRO A 160 -7.63 4.43 10.39
C PRO A 160 -6.85 3.54 9.42
N MET A 161 -7.36 2.34 9.17
CA MET A 161 -6.74 1.33 8.30
C MET A 161 -7.77 0.74 7.34
N LEU A 162 -7.46 0.75 6.04
CA LEU A 162 -8.23 0.05 5.00
C LEU A 162 -7.50 -1.22 4.57
N PHE A 163 -8.15 -2.36 4.75
CA PHE A 163 -7.69 -3.66 4.27
C PHE A 163 -8.43 -4.01 2.98
N LEU A 164 -7.70 -4.14 1.88
CA LEU A 164 -8.19 -4.66 0.61
C LEU A 164 -7.68 -6.10 0.49
N GLN A 165 -8.59 -7.08 0.51
CA GLN A 165 -8.21 -8.49 0.64
C GLN A 165 -8.96 -9.37 -0.36
N GLY A 166 -8.29 -10.31 -1.01
CA GLY A 166 -8.93 -11.27 -1.90
C GLY A 166 -9.46 -12.49 -1.16
N THR A 167 -10.60 -13.05 -1.62
CA THR A 167 -11.18 -14.29 -1.03
C THR A 167 -10.29 -15.52 -1.22
N ARG A 168 -9.35 -15.50 -2.17
CA ARG A 168 -8.43 -16.59 -2.48
C ARG A 168 -6.99 -16.28 -2.10
N ASP A 169 -6.76 -15.26 -1.27
CA ASP A 169 -5.43 -14.88 -0.81
C ASP A 169 -4.89 -15.91 0.18
N LYS A 170 -3.85 -16.64 -0.24
CA LYS A 170 -3.20 -17.67 0.57
C LYS A 170 -2.28 -17.13 1.67
N LEU A 171 -2.09 -15.81 1.75
CA LEU A 171 -1.27 -15.15 2.76
C LEU A 171 -2.12 -14.45 3.85
N ALA A 172 -3.44 -14.47 3.69
CA ALA A 172 -4.39 -13.93 4.68
C ALA A 172 -5.74 -14.65 4.57
N ASP A 173 -5.88 -15.68 5.36
CA ASP A 173 -7.15 -16.39 5.52
C ASP A 173 -8.23 -15.42 6.05
N LEU A 174 -9.37 -15.35 5.38
CA LEU A 174 -10.48 -14.46 5.79
C LEU A 174 -11.03 -14.83 7.18
N GLU A 175 -10.97 -16.09 7.57
CA GLU A 175 -11.38 -16.55 8.91
C GLU A 175 -10.45 -15.99 10.01
N LEU A 176 -9.24 -15.53 9.66
CA LEU A 176 -8.30 -14.89 10.57
C LEU A 176 -8.29 -13.36 10.44
N ILE A 177 -8.41 -12.82 9.21
CA ILE A 177 -8.36 -11.36 8.99
C ILE A 177 -9.63 -10.66 9.51
N ARG A 178 -10.82 -11.28 9.38
CA ARG A 178 -12.09 -10.72 9.88
C ARG A 178 -12.07 -10.53 11.40
N PRO A 179 -11.70 -11.53 12.24
CA PRO A 179 -11.56 -11.34 13.68
C PRO A 179 -10.50 -10.30 14.03
N LEU A 180 -9.38 -10.22 13.30
CA LEU A 180 -8.37 -9.18 13.50
C LEU A 180 -8.97 -7.80 13.28
N CYS A 181 -9.65 -7.56 12.17
CA CYS A 181 -10.31 -6.27 11.89
C CYS A 181 -11.38 -5.97 12.96
N SER A 182 -12.13 -6.96 13.42
CA SER A 182 -13.09 -6.78 14.52
C SER A 182 -12.42 -6.33 15.83
N ARG A 183 -11.25 -6.88 16.16
CA ARG A 183 -10.46 -6.47 17.35
C ARG A 183 -9.93 -5.04 17.20
N LEU A 184 -9.61 -4.58 15.99
CA LEU A 184 -9.18 -3.21 15.72
C LEU A 184 -10.34 -2.21 15.81
N GLY A 185 -11.57 -2.69 15.76
CA GLY A 185 -12.80 -1.88 15.91
C GLY A 185 -12.95 -0.84 14.80
N GLY A 186 -13.46 0.34 15.15
CA GLY A 186 -13.72 1.42 14.18
C GLY A 186 -12.48 1.94 13.43
N ARG A 187 -11.28 1.51 13.81
CA ARG A 187 -10.05 1.85 13.07
C ARG A 187 -9.82 0.99 11.83
N ALA A 188 -10.49 -0.15 11.69
CA ALA A 188 -10.29 -1.06 10.57
C ALA A 188 -11.52 -1.15 9.68
N THR A 189 -11.34 -0.87 8.39
CA THR A 189 -12.29 -1.16 7.33
C THR A 189 -11.75 -2.32 6.51
N LEU A 190 -12.56 -3.36 6.29
CA LEU A 190 -12.20 -4.51 5.47
C LEU A 190 -13.07 -4.56 4.21
N HIS A 191 -12.44 -4.39 3.06
CA HIS A 191 -13.05 -4.68 1.76
C HIS A 191 -12.54 -6.01 1.22
N VAL A 192 -13.45 -6.87 0.75
CA VAL A 192 -13.14 -8.21 0.26
C VAL A 192 -13.44 -8.30 -1.23
N ALA A 193 -12.39 -8.38 -2.05
CA ALA A 193 -12.48 -8.60 -3.49
C ALA A 193 -12.76 -10.10 -3.77
N ASP A 194 -13.98 -10.40 -4.19
CA ASP A 194 -14.39 -11.78 -4.45
C ASP A 194 -13.64 -12.39 -5.63
N GLY A 195 -13.25 -13.67 -5.48
CA GLY A 195 -12.51 -14.44 -6.47
C GLY A 195 -11.04 -14.05 -6.65
N ALA A 196 -10.57 -12.97 -6.01
CA ALA A 196 -9.20 -12.47 -6.16
C ALA A 196 -8.20 -13.23 -5.27
N ASP A 197 -7.00 -13.48 -5.79
CA ASP A 197 -5.88 -14.03 -5.03
C ASP A 197 -5.00 -12.93 -4.41
N HIS A 198 -3.83 -13.30 -3.86
CA HIS A 198 -2.89 -12.32 -3.28
C HIS A 198 -2.42 -11.25 -4.26
N SER A 199 -2.36 -11.54 -5.56
CA SER A 199 -2.02 -10.58 -6.62
C SER A 199 -3.21 -9.80 -7.15
N PHE A 200 -4.41 -10.06 -6.61
CA PHE A 200 -5.70 -9.60 -7.09
C PHE A 200 -6.05 -10.13 -8.50
N HIS A 201 -5.43 -11.27 -8.86
CA HIS A 201 -5.80 -12.01 -10.06
C HIS A 201 -7.08 -12.82 -9.82
N VAL A 202 -7.98 -12.81 -10.80
CA VAL A 202 -9.22 -13.58 -10.81
C VAL A 202 -9.21 -14.64 -11.91
N LEU A 203 -9.85 -15.77 -11.66
CA LEU A 203 -9.96 -16.84 -12.66
C LEU A 203 -10.99 -16.46 -13.74
N LYS A 204 -10.78 -16.86 -14.98
CA LYS A 204 -11.70 -16.62 -16.09
C LYS A 204 -13.15 -17.00 -15.78
N ARG A 205 -13.36 -18.08 -15.02
CA ARG A 205 -14.69 -18.54 -14.61
C ARG A 205 -15.42 -17.60 -13.63
N SER A 206 -14.73 -16.59 -13.05
CA SER A 206 -15.38 -15.58 -12.20
C SER A 206 -16.23 -14.59 -12.97
N GLY A 207 -16.08 -14.53 -14.30
CA GLY A 207 -16.75 -13.56 -15.16
C GLY A 207 -16.20 -12.13 -15.01
N ARG A 208 -15.09 -11.96 -14.27
CA ARG A 208 -14.42 -10.68 -14.02
C ARG A 208 -13.00 -10.69 -14.57
N THR A 209 -12.45 -9.51 -14.80
CA THR A 209 -11.05 -9.27 -15.18
C THR A 209 -10.26 -8.70 -14.00
N ASP A 210 -8.93 -8.84 -14.05
CA ASP A 210 -8.04 -8.23 -13.06
C ASP A 210 -8.18 -6.69 -13.07
N GLY A 211 -8.41 -6.09 -14.24
CA GLY A 211 -8.63 -4.65 -14.38
C GLY A 211 -9.87 -4.16 -13.63
N GLU A 212 -11.00 -4.88 -13.72
CA GLU A 212 -12.23 -4.56 -12.98
C GLU A 212 -12.03 -4.71 -11.46
N VAL A 213 -11.22 -5.68 -11.01
CA VAL A 213 -10.89 -5.80 -9.59
C VAL A 213 -10.05 -4.60 -9.14
N LEU A 214 -9.00 -4.21 -9.89
CA LEU A 214 -8.17 -3.06 -9.51
C LEU A 214 -8.97 -1.75 -9.54
N GLU A 215 -9.91 -1.57 -10.46
CA GLU A 215 -10.83 -0.43 -10.48
C GLU A 215 -11.72 -0.41 -9.23
N GLU A 216 -12.28 -1.56 -8.83
CA GLU A 216 -13.03 -1.70 -7.58
C GLU A 216 -12.19 -1.29 -6.38
N LEU A 217 -10.96 -1.83 -6.25
CA LEU A 217 -10.06 -1.47 -5.16
C LEU A 217 -9.74 0.03 -5.11
N ALA A 218 -9.50 0.66 -6.26
CA ALA A 218 -9.22 2.09 -6.32
C ALA A 218 -10.44 2.94 -5.91
N ARG A 219 -11.66 2.54 -6.28
CA ARG A 219 -12.90 3.18 -5.81
C ARG A 219 -13.06 3.07 -4.30
N GLU A 220 -12.78 1.90 -3.73
CA GLU A 220 -12.82 1.69 -2.28
C GLU A 220 -11.80 2.59 -1.55
N VAL A 221 -10.56 2.70 -2.05
CA VAL A 221 -9.56 3.63 -1.48
C VAL A 221 -10.07 5.06 -1.55
N SER A 222 -10.62 5.48 -2.69
CA SER A 222 -11.12 6.83 -2.89
C SER A 222 -12.30 7.16 -1.96
N GLY A 223 -13.28 6.26 -1.86
CA GLY A 223 -14.44 6.44 -0.97
C GLY A 223 -14.04 6.49 0.50
N TRP A 224 -13.14 5.61 0.91
CA TRP A 224 -12.64 5.55 2.28
C TRP A 224 -11.80 6.79 2.65
N ALA A 225 -10.93 7.28 1.76
CA ALA A 225 -10.08 8.44 2.01
C ALA A 225 -10.87 9.75 2.20
N VAL A 226 -12.10 9.85 1.71
CA VAL A 226 -12.99 11.01 1.92
C VAL A 226 -13.56 11.02 3.34
N LEU A 227 -13.70 9.85 3.97
CA LEU A 227 -14.30 9.67 5.29
C LEU A 227 -13.27 9.68 6.43
N SER A 228 -11.98 9.60 6.11
CA SER A 228 -10.84 9.54 7.01
C SER A 228 -10.09 10.88 7.03
#